data_e783acd976672bb795a791d159de66d8
#
_entry.id   e783acd976672bb795a791d159de66d8
#
_cell.length_a   1.000
_cell.length_b   1.000
_cell.length_c   1.000
_cell.angle_alpha   90.00
_cell.angle_beta   90.00
_cell.angle_gamma   90.00
#
_symmetry.space_group_name_H-M   'P 1'
#
loop_
_entity.id
_entity.type
_entity.pdbx_description
1 polymer ?
#
loop_
_entity_poly.entity_id
_entity_poly.type
_entity_poly.pdbx_seq_one_letter_code
_entity_poly.pdbx_strand_id
1 'polypeptide(L)'
;MLLSVATATAYGLGVQSAPAEPAVSAPATSPAVKLTQAQIVERARAYMVQIGVDPDSENGRIIVAWFTRVAQNPDYLARLSSMRSLSADGSNMILPPAERLRFLRLMRDIANESGSGCEIPKVSGGNLASIAKTSSPKALRGTFELMDLIGERKGVSSGDDEHYTVAELLAVNARMDEIEVPPWLAKQSEPSTCALIRFAVDSLDKFPEPDQRRATYELFKLIAGGKSASETVLADPGAYLDDVFDDRRLPDAIRGQLPPDGSRPLPYARLSIDGEWVNKTTPRDSGPYVDTYVNRRNNGVVVELMTTKDASGNTNWASFGMGYGLTDLLDQTVRAPRYATPLRTLKTASAIVAANEPMTEGQRIEIALPQPSSHGQLTRRCDIGKTEPASTIFGTLTGNAVNLDCSEVRKDGTKTRVRSVWLADYGVELTRTIDDQDGRTDVVIKNVTVTQP
;
A
#
# COMPACT_ATOMS: atom_id res chain seq x y z
N MET A 1 7.04 2.62 -5.66
CA MET A 1 7.83 2.02 -6.78
C MET A 1 7.99 0.50 -6.64
N LEU A 2 8.36 -0.05 -5.49
CA LEU A 2 8.54 -1.50 -5.25
C LEU A 2 7.31 -2.37 -5.52
N LEU A 3 6.14 -1.87 -5.30
CA LEU A 3 4.89 -2.61 -5.37
C LEU A 3 4.17 -2.52 -6.73
N SER A 4 4.60 -1.61 -7.62
CA SER A 4 4.20 -1.65 -9.05
C SER A 4 4.63 -2.95 -9.75
N VAL A 5 5.60 -3.68 -9.16
CA VAL A 5 6.09 -4.97 -9.65
C VAL A 5 5.09 -6.09 -9.46
N ALA A 6 4.41 -6.13 -8.32
CA ALA A 6 3.45 -7.21 -8.07
C ALA A 6 2.24 -7.11 -9.02
N THR A 7 1.87 -5.88 -9.45
CA THR A 7 0.85 -5.72 -10.51
C THR A 7 1.35 -6.17 -11.87
N ALA A 8 2.60 -5.89 -12.24
CA ALA A 8 3.16 -6.39 -13.50
C ALA A 8 3.26 -7.93 -13.51
N THR A 9 3.57 -8.53 -12.34
CA THR A 9 3.61 -9.99 -12.19
C THR A 9 2.21 -10.60 -12.17
N ALA A 10 1.24 -9.95 -11.53
CA ALA A 10 -0.16 -10.38 -11.55
C ALA A 10 -0.78 -10.21 -12.95
N TYR A 11 -0.48 -9.13 -13.68
CA TYR A 11 -0.88 -8.97 -15.07
C TYR A 11 -0.14 -9.91 -16.03
N GLY A 12 1.08 -10.31 -15.72
CA GLY A 12 1.82 -11.34 -16.48
C GLY A 12 1.28 -12.76 -16.25
N LEU A 13 0.63 -13.02 -15.13
CA LEU A 13 -0.12 -14.23 -14.81
C LEU A 13 -1.62 -14.09 -15.12
N GLY A 14 -2.04 -12.90 -15.53
CA GLY A 14 -3.43 -12.56 -15.84
C GLY A 14 -3.95 -13.36 -17.04
N VAL A 15 -4.84 -14.27 -16.76
CA VAL A 15 -5.69 -14.97 -17.72
C VAL A 15 -6.51 -13.89 -18.44
N GLN A 16 -6.20 -13.59 -19.70
CA GLN A 16 -7.20 -13.01 -20.59
C GLN A 16 -8.36 -13.98 -20.67
N SER A 17 -9.50 -13.55 -20.18
CA SER A 17 -10.76 -14.27 -20.36
C SER A 17 -11.03 -14.40 -21.86
N ALA A 18 -10.79 -15.56 -22.40
CA ALA A 18 -11.28 -15.90 -23.74
C ALA A 18 -12.83 -15.89 -23.67
N PRO A 19 -13.51 -15.43 -24.73
CA PRO A 19 -14.96 -15.47 -24.79
C PRO A 19 -15.44 -16.92 -24.61
N ALA A 20 -16.46 -17.09 -23.78
CA ALA A 20 -17.04 -18.41 -23.47
C ALA A 20 -17.51 -19.09 -24.77
N GLU A 21 -16.84 -20.18 -25.14
CA GLU A 21 -17.37 -21.10 -26.13
C GLU A 21 -18.60 -21.82 -25.58
N PRO A 22 -19.61 -22.09 -26.42
CA PRO A 22 -20.82 -22.78 -25.98
C PRO A 22 -20.49 -24.19 -25.48
N ALA A 23 -21.07 -24.54 -24.35
CA ALA A 23 -20.88 -25.82 -23.67
C ALA A 23 -21.23 -27.00 -24.61
N VAL A 24 -20.19 -27.66 -25.08
CA VAL A 24 -20.35 -28.98 -25.71
C VAL A 24 -20.53 -30.01 -24.60
N SER A 25 -21.67 -30.72 -24.63
CA SER A 25 -22.00 -31.80 -23.70
C SER A 25 -20.85 -32.81 -23.60
N ALA A 26 -20.34 -33.00 -22.41
CA ALA A 26 -19.26 -33.92 -22.13
C ALA A 26 -19.70 -35.38 -22.47
N PRO A 27 -18.93 -36.14 -23.26
CA PRO A 27 -19.22 -37.57 -23.45
C PRO A 27 -18.96 -38.34 -22.15
N ALA A 28 -19.78 -39.37 -21.92
CA ALA A 28 -19.74 -40.26 -20.77
C ALA A 28 -18.31 -40.73 -20.44
N THR A 29 -17.91 -40.60 -19.19
CA THR A 29 -16.61 -40.97 -18.65
C THR A 29 -16.33 -42.45 -18.80
N SER A 30 -15.47 -42.80 -19.75
CA SER A 30 -14.80 -44.10 -19.75
C SER A 30 -13.89 -44.21 -18.53
N PRO A 31 -13.77 -45.41 -17.89
CA PRO A 31 -12.88 -45.56 -16.73
C PRO A 31 -11.44 -45.17 -17.09
N ALA A 32 -10.87 -44.25 -16.31
CA ALA A 32 -9.51 -43.78 -16.53
C ALA A 32 -8.52 -44.95 -16.45
N VAL A 33 -7.94 -45.32 -17.58
CA VAL A 33 -6.90 -46.36 -17.66
C VAL A 33 -5.67 -45.85 -16.90
N LYS A 34 -5.31 -46.50 -15.80
CA LYS A 34 -4.06 -46.19 -15.07
C LYS A 34 -2.84 -46.51 -15.97
N LEU A 35 -2.15 -45.50 -16.41
CA LEU A 35 -0.93 -45.66 -17.17
C LEU A 35 0.20 -46.18 -16.29
N THR A 36 1.04 -47.05 -16.83
CA THR A 36 2.29 -47.45 -16.18
C THR A 36 3.30 -46.30 -16.24
N GLN A 37 4.29 -46.34 -15.37
CA GLN A 37 5.37 -45.33 -15.36
C GLN A 37 6.06 -45.25 -16.73
N ALA A 38 6.35 -46.39 -17.36
CA ALA A 38 6.97 -46.43 -18.68
C ALA A 38 6.11 -45.71 -19.74
N GLN A 39 4.81 -45.94 -19.73
CA GLN A 39 3.86 -45.27 -20.63
C GLN A 39 3.78 -43.76 -20.37
N ILE A 40 3.88 -43.32 -19.13
CA ILE A 40 3.91 -41.88 -18.80
C ILE A 40 5.19 -41.25 -19.34
N VAL A 41 6.35 -41.89 -19.14
CA VAL A 41 7.64 -41.39 -19.67
C VAL A 41 7.60 -41.30 -21.18
N GLU A 42 7.13 -42.34 -21.86
CA GLU A 42 7.02 -42.39 -23.31
C GLU A 42 6.13 -41.24 -23.84
N ARG A 43 4.96 -41.04 -23.24
CA ARG A 43 4.06 -39.92 -23.62
C ARG A 43 4.69 -38.57 -23.36
N ALA A 44 5.38 -38.38 -22.22
CA ALA A 44 6.07 -37.13 -21.93
C ALA A 44 7.15 -36.85 -22.96
N ARG A 45 7.95 -37.86 -23.36
CA ARG A 45 8.98 -37.71 -24.40
C ARG A 45 8.36 -37.41 -25.76
N ALA A 46 7.30 -38.12 -26.15
CA ALA A 46 6.59 -37.85 -27.40
C ALA A 46 6.01 -36.41 -27.45
N TYR A 47 5.45 -35.94 -26.36
CA TYR A 47 4.97 -34.56 -26.23
C TYR A 47 6.12 -33.54 -26.36
N MET A 48 7.28 -33.79 -25.77
CA MET A 48 8.46 -32.93 -25.89
C MET A 48 8.91 -32.80 -27.35
N VAL A 49 8.95 -33.91 -28.07
CA VAL A 49 9.25 -33.90 -29.52
C VAL A 49 8.20 -33.11 -30.30
N GLN A 50 6.91 -33.30 -30.00
CA GLN A 50 5.83 -32.58 -30.64
C GLN A 50 5.93 -31.07 -30.49
N ILE A 51 6.37 -30.55 -29.32
CA ILE A 51 6.58 -29.12 -29.09
C ILE A 51 7.97 -28.64 -29.53
N GLY A 52 8.76 -29.48 -30.20
CA GLY A 52 10.07 -29.14 -30.74
C GLY A 52 11.16 -28.97 -29.70
N VAL A 53 11.09 -29.71 -28.60
CA VAL A 53 12.10 -29.80 -27.56
C VAL A 53 12.71 -31.21 -27.57
N ASP A 54 14.06 -31.29 -27.63
CA ASP A 54 14.77 -32.56 -27.53
C ASP A 54 14.63 -33.13 -26.09
N PRO A 55 13.96 -34.31 -25.94
CA PRO A 55 13.77 -34.93 -24.62
C PRO A 55 15.07 -35.42 -23.97
N ASP A 56 16.17 -35.55 -24.74
CA ASP A 56 17.49 -35.97 -24.24
C ASP A 56 18.40 -34.79 -23.93
N SER A 57 18.00 -33.57 -24.29
CA SER A 57 18.65 -32.36 -23.78
C SER A 57 18.54 -32.25 -22.26
N GLU A 58 19.38 -31.47 -21.61
CA GLU A 58 19.30 -31.29 -20.16
C GLU A 58 17.93 -30.77 -19.72
N ASN A 59 17.41 -29.73 -20.39
CA ASN A 59 16.08 -29.21 -20.12
C ASN A 59 14.98 -30.21 -20.42
N GLY A 60 15.10 -30.98 -21.52
CA GLY A 60 14.17 -32.04 -21.86
C GLY A 60 14.06 -33.10 -20.74
N ARG A 61 15.21 -33.56 -20.25
CA ARG A 61 15.25 -34.54 -19.13
C ARG A 61 14.61 -34.00 -17.85
N ILE A 62 14.88 -32.72 -17.50
CA ILE A 62 14.25 -32.08 -16.34
C ILE A 62 12.72 -32.07 -16.49
N ILE A 63 12.21 -31.69 -17.66
CA ILE A 63 10.78 -31.61 -17.93
C ILE A 63 10.13 -33.01 -17.89
N VAL A 64 10.72 -33.99 -18.57
CA VAL A 64 10.21 -35.38 -18.61
C VAL A 64 10.17 -35.96 -17.18
N ALA A 65 11.20 -35.74 -16.39
CA ALA A 65 11.23 -36.21 -14.99
C ALA A 65 10.12 -35.56 -14.16
N TRP A 66 9.91 -34.26 -14.26
CA TRP A 66 8.87 -33.56 -13.55
C TRP A 66 7.47 -34.03 -13.97
N PHE A 67 7.19 -34.11 -15.27
CA PHE A 67 5.91 -34.63 -15.79
C PHE A 67 5.63 -36.05 -15.34
N THR A 68 6.64 -36.92 -15.35
CA THR A 68 6.49 -38.31 -14.91
C THR A 68 6.06 -38.40 -13.45
N ARG A 69 6.66 -37.56 -12.58
CA ARG A 69 6.30 -37.50 -11.17
C ARG A 69 4.88 -36.94 -10.96
N VAL A 70 4.56 -35.85 -11.64
CA VAL A 70 3.25 -35.16 -11.50
C VAL A 70 2.11 -36.01 -12.04
N ALA A 71 2.29 -36.71 -13.17
CA ALA A 71 1.27 -37.57 -13.75
C ALA A 71 0.89 -38.76 -12.86
N GLN A 72 1.73 -39.13 -11.91
CA GLN A 72 1.44 -40.18 -10.92
C GLN A 72 0.59 -39.68 -9.74
N ASN A 73 0.38 -38.38 -9.63
CA ASN A 73 -0.36 -37.74 -8.54
C ASN A 73 -1.58 -36.96 -9.10
N PRO A 74 -2.74 -37.59 -9.20
CA PRO A 74 -3.95 -36.94 -9.74
C PRO A 74 -4.39 -35.74 -8.88
N ASP A 75 -4.17 -35.78 -7.57
CA ASP A 75 -4.50 -34.67 -6.67
C ASP A 75 -3.59 -33.44 -6.94
N TYR A 76 -2.33 -33.67 -7.30
CA TYR A 76 -1.43 -32.59 -7.71
C TYR A 76 -1.93 -31.89 -8.99
N LEU A 77 -2.34 -32.69 -10.00
CA LEU A 77 -2.87 -32.15 -11.26
C LEU A 77 -4.17 -31.38 -11.04
N ALA A 78 -5.06 -31.88 -10.18
CA ALA A 78 -6.28 -31.18 -9.80
C ALA A 78 -5.97 -29.83 -9.13
N ARG A 79 -4.99 -29.79 -8.23
CA ARG A 79 -4.55 -28.54 -7.58
C ARG A 79 -3.92 -27.57 -8.56
N LEU A 80 -3.04 -28.00 -9.46
CA LEU A 80 -2.51 -27.13 -10.51
C LEU A 80 -3.57 -26.59 -11.46
N SER A 81 -4.60 -27.39 -11.76
CA SER A 81 -5.72 -26.93 -12.60
C SER A 81 -6.61 -25.93 -11.87
N SER A 82 -6.82 -26.11 -10.56
CA SER A 82 -7.59 -25.16 -9.73
C SER A 82 -6.89 -23.80 -9.57
N MET A 83 -5.57 -23.74 -9.73
CA MET A 83 -4.84 -22.47 -9.78
C MET A 83 -5.28 -21.57 -10.94
N ARG A 84 -5.81 -22.15 -12.04
CA ARG A 84 -6.36 -21.37 -13.16
C ARG A 84 -7.68 -20.68 -12.82
N SER A 85 -8.34 -21.13 -11.78
CA SER A 85 -9.61 -20.60 -11.26
C SER A 85 -9.44 -19.88 -9.94
N LEU A 86 -8.25 -19.25 -9.71
CA LEU A 86 -8.06 -18.42 -8.52
C LEU A 86 -9.16 -17.38 -8.46
N SER A 87 -9.98 -17.52 -7.41
CA SER A 87 -11.09 -16.61 -7.18
C SER A 87 -10.57 -15.18 -7.01
N ALA A 88 -11.32 -14.24 -7.56
CA ALA A 88 -10.99 -12.82 -7.50
C ALA A 88 -10.83 -12.27 -6.05
N ASP A 89 -11.22 -13.04 -5.04
CA ASP A 89 -11.08 -12.69 -3.62
C ASP A 89 -9.74 -13.10 -3.00
N GLY A 90 -8.88 -13.82 -3.75
CA GLY A 90 -7.53 -14.19 -3.28
C GLY A 90 -7.48 -15.17 -2.11
N SER A 91 -8.62 -15.65 -1.62
CA SER A 91 -8.70 -16.47 -0.40
C SER A 91 -8.04 -17.86 -0.52
N ASN A 92 -7.82 -18.34 -1.73
CA ASN A 92 -7.38 -19.72 -1.97
C ASN A 92 -5.87 -19.90 -2.19
N MET A 93 -5.05 -18.84 -2.12
CA MET A 93 -3.59 -18.88 -2.40
C MET A 93 -2.70 -18.44 -1.25
N ILE A 94 -3.15 -18.53 -0.01
CA ILE A 94 -2.30 -18.16 1.11
C ILE A 94 -1.37 -19.32 1.44
N LEU A 95 -0.12 -19.23 0.97
CA LEU A 95 0.96 -20.11 1.41
C LEU A 95 1.31 -19.81 2.88
N PRO A 96 1.73 -20.79 3.70
CA PRO A 96 2.29 -20.53 5.01
C PRO A 96 3.46 -19.55 4.94
N PRO A 97 3.75 -18.80 6.01
CA PRO A 97 4.77 -17.73 5.99
C PRO A 97 6.14 -18.18 5.46
N ALA A 98 6.62 -19.34 5.93
CA ALA A 98 7.90 -19.89 5.49
C ALA A 98 7.90 -20.26 3.99
N GLU A 99 6.80 -20.77 3.48
CA GLU A 99 6.67 -21.13 2.06
C GLU A 99 6.50 -19.89 1.17
N ARG A 100 5.81 -18.83 1.64
CA ARG A 100 5.71 -17.55 0.91
C ARG A 100 7.09 -16.93 0.68
N LEU A 101 7.92 -16.88 1.73
CA LEU A 101 9.26 -16.33 1.61
C LEU A 101 10.15 -17.22 0.71
N ARG A 102 10.05 -18.54 0.83
CA ARG A 102 10.72 -19.48 -0.06
C ARG A 102 10.29 -19.30 -1.52
N PHE A 103 9.01 -19.14 -1.77
CA PHE A 103 8.47 -18.87 -3.09
C PHE A 103 9.08 -17.60 -3.70
N LEU A 104 9.11 -16.49 -2.95
CA LEU A 104 9.70 -15.24 -3.42
C LEU A 104 11.20 -15.36 -3.68
N ARG A 105 11.94 -16.08 -2.83
CA ARG A 105 13.36 -16.33 -3.05
C ARG A 105 13.61 -17.18 -4.29
N LEU A 106 12.80 -18.20 -4.55
CA LEU A 106 12.86 -18.97 -5.80
C LEU A 106 12.57 -18.08 -7.02
N MET A 107 11.57 -17.20 -6.95
CA MET A 107 11.32 -16.24 -8.02
C MET A 107 12.51 -15.30 -8.27
N ARG A 108 13.15 -14.80 -7.20
CA ARG A 108 14.40 -14.02 -7.33
C ARG A 108 15.51 -14.82 -7.99
N ASP A 109 15.70 -16.06 -7.59
CA ASP A 109 16.76 -16.91 -8.10
C ASP A 109 16.55 -17.26 -9.59
N ILE A 110 15.29 -17.53 -9.99
CA ILE A 110 14.90 -17.66 -11.40
C ILE A 110 15.20 -16.36 -12.15
N ALA A 111 14.85 -15.21 -11.56
CA ALA A 111 15.10 -13.90 -12.14
C ALA A 111 16.61 -13.62 -12.31
N ASN A 112 17.45 -14.08 -11.41
CA ASN A 112 18.91 -13.94 -11.51
C ASN A 112 19.52 -14.80 -12.63
N GLU A 113 18.92 -15.96 -12.93
CA GLU A 113 19.40 -16.88 -13.95
C GLU A 113 18.87 -16.57 -15.36
N SER A 114 17.85 -15.71 -15.48
CA SER A 114 17.16 -15.43 -16.75
C SER A 114 17.90 -14.42 -17.66
N GLY A 115 19.05 -13.90 -17.26
CA GLY A 115 19.83 -12.96 -18.08
C GLY A 115 19.14 -11.64 -18.36
N SER A 116 19.50 -10.98 -19.49
CA SER A 116 18.96 -9.66 -19.89
C SER A 116 17.51 -9.69 -20.36
N GLY A 117 16.97 -10.85 -20.65
CA GLY A 117 15.60 -11.03 -21.17
C GLY A 117 14.60 -11.51 -20.12
N CYS A 118 14.79 -11.17 -18.87
CA CYS A 118 13.98 -11.60 -17.73
C CYS A 118 12.47 -11.74 -18.04
N GLU A 119 12.15 -12.68 -18.85
CA GLU A 119 10.80 -13.21 -18.93
C GLU A 119 10.72 -14.32 -17.87
N ILE A 120 10.18 -13.97 -16.72
CA ILE A 120 9.61 -15.05 -15.88
C ILE A 120 8.66 -15.78 -16.83
N PRO A 121 8.91 -17.08 -17.10
CA PRO A 121 8.11 -17.79 -18.07
C PRO A 121 6.66 -17.50 -17.72
N LYS A 122 5.93 -16.88 -18.65
CA LYS A 122 4.47 -16.72 -18.50
C LYS A 122 3.95 -18.14 -18.35
N VAL A 123 3.74 -18.57 -17.14
CA VAL A 123 3.21 -19.91 -16.79
C VAL A 123 1.74 -20.02 -17.27
N SER A 124 1.27 -19.05 -18.01
CA SER A 124 0.00 -19.07 -18.72
C SER A 124 0.10 -20.03 -19.90
N GLY A 125 -0.31 -21.23 -19.67
CA GLY A 125 -1.01 -22.13 -20.58
C GLY A 125 -0.62 -22.30 -22.04
N GLY A 126 0.60 -21.97 -22.52
CA GLY A 126 0.84 -22.04 -23.93
C GLY A 126 2.30 -22.19 -24.38
N ASN A 127 3.30 -22.10 -23.51
CA ASN A 127 4.65 -22.00 -24.03
C ASN A 127 5.73 -22.80 -23.26
N LEU A 128 5.43 -24.05 -22.90
CA LEU A 128 6.45 -24.94 -22.35
C LEU A 128 7.65 -25.09 -23.26
N ALA A 129 7.42 -25.04 -24.60
CA ALA A 129 8.48 -25.08 -25.59
C ALA A 129 9.43 -23.86 -25.53
N SER A 130 8.88 -22.67 -25.35
CA SER A 130 9.67 -21.45 -25.16
C SER A 130 10.48 -21.52 -23.87
N ILE A 131 9.83 -21.87 -22.76
CA ILE A 131 10.49 -22.04 -21.45
C ILE A 131 11.64 -23.04 -21.56
N ALA A 132 11.39 -24.19 -22.18
CA ALA A 132 12.40 -25.24 -22.38
C ALA A 132 13.60 -24.79 -23.22
N LYS A 133 13.40 -23.88 -24.16
CA LYS A 133 14.44 -23.38 -25.08
C LYS A 133 15.21 -22.19 -24.53
N THR A 134 14.58 -21.35 -23.72
CA THR A 134 15.16 -20.07 -23.29
C THR A 134 15.65 -20.07 -21.84
N SER A 135 15.17 -20.99 -20.98
CA SER A 135 15.60 -21.05 -19.59
C SER A 135 16.90 -21.80 -19.41
N SER A 136 17.75 -21.35 -18.47
CA SER A 136 18.83 -22.19 -17.98
C SER A 136 18.28 -23.43 -17.26
N PRO A 137 19.01 -24.56 -17.21
CA PRO A 137 18.58 -25.75 -16.47
C PRO A 137 18.28 -25.42 -14.99
N LYS A 138 19.02 -24.51 -14.39
CA LYS A 138 18.80 -24.06 -13.01
C LYS A 138 17.50 -23.28 -12.84
N ALA A 139 17.22 -22.32 -13.73
CA ALA A 139 15.95 -21.58 -13.73
C ALA A 139 14.76 -22.51 -13.95
N LEU A 140 14.89 -23.50 -14.83
CA LEU A 140 13.84 -24.47 -15.12
C LEU A 140 13.55 -25.36 -13.90
N ARG A 141 14.58 -25.86 -13.19
CA ARG A 141 14.40 -26.59 -11.93
C ARG A 141 13.72 -25.73 -10.87
N GLY A 142 14.16 -24.47 -10.70
CA GLY A 142 13.52 -23.52 -9.80
C GLY A 142 12.05 -23.29 -10.12
N THR A 143 11.70 -23.21 -11.40
CA THR A 143 10.30 -23.08 -11.86
C THR A 143 9.46 -24.29 -11.46
N PHE A 144 9.97 -25.50 -11.66
CA PHE A 144 9.26 -26.71 -11.23
C PHE A 144 9.19 -26.84 -9.71
N GLU A 145 10.23 -26.47 -8.98
CA GLU A 145 10.19 -26.42 -7.51
C GLU A 145 9.11 -25.44 -7.01
N LEU A 146 8.96 -24.29 -7.68
CA LEU A 146 7.91 -23.34 -7.40
C LEU A 146 6.50 -23.95 -7.64
N MET A 147 6.33 -24.70 -8.73
CA MET A 147 5.08 -25.42 -9.02
C MET A 147 4.83 -26.53 -7.97
N ASP A 148 5.88 -27.20 -7.50
CA ASP A 148 5.77 -28.24 -6.48
C ASP A 148 5.34 -27.68 -5.13
N LEU A 149 5.84 -26.53 -4.73
CA LEU A 149 5.39 -25.84 -3.50
C LEU A 149 3.87 -25.65 -3.46
N ILE A 150 3.27 -25.45 -4.62
CA ILE A 150 1.83 -25.23 -4.75
C ILE A 150 1.08 -26.56 -4.94
N GLY A 151 1.61 -27.43 -5.82
CA GLY A 151 0.95 -28.68 -6.24
C GLY A 151 1.00 -29.81 -5.21
N GLU A 152 2.02 -29.88 -4.37
CA GLU A 152 2.17 -30.93 -3.35
C GLU A 152 1.35 -30.66 -2.08
N ARG A 153 0.77 -29.49 -1.94
CA ARG A 153 0.03 -29.12 -0.74
C ARG A 153 -1.25 -29.94 -0.56
N LYS A 154 -1.31 -30.64 0.55
CA LYS A 154 -2.57 -31.27 1.03
C LYS A 154 -3.38 -30.20 1.74
N GLY A 155 -4.44 -29.72 1.07
CA GLY A 155 -5.42 -28.82 1.64
C GLY A 155 -4.84 -27.56 2.30
N VAL A 156 -5.26 -26.39 1.87
CA VAL A 156 -5.09 -25.18 2.67
C VAL A 156 -6.01 -25.37 3.86
N SER A 157 -5.49 -25.89 4.98
CA SER A 157 -6.17 -25.59 6.22
C SER A 157 -6.02 -24.07 6.36
N SER A 158 -7.15 -23.40 6.39
CA SER A 158 -7.26 -22.00 6.85
C SER A 158 -6.80 -21.84 8.31
N GLY A 159 -6.02 -22.78 8.81
CA GLY A 159 -5.67 -22.93 10.20
C GLY A 159 -4.45 -22.17 10.67
N ASP A 160 -3.69 -21.53 9.80
CA ASP A 160 -2.78 -20.48 10.23
C ASP A 160 -3.55 -19.16 10.11
N ASP A 161 -4.27 -18.83 11.17
CA ASP A 161 -4.99 -17.58 11.38
C ASP A 161 -4.01 -16.38 11.47
N GLU A 162 -3.20 -16.17 10.43
CA GLU A 162 -2.49 -14.91 10.28
C GLU A 162 -3.49 -13.82 9.90
N HIS A 163 -4.08 -13.24 10.91
CA HIS A 163 -4.90 -12.05 10.77
C HIS A 163 -4.05 -10.81 11.06
N TYR A 164 -3.71 -10.10 10.01
CA TYR A 164 -3.07 -8.80 10.15
C TYR A 164 -4.11 -7.70 10.01
N THR A 165 -4.08 -6.75 10.93
CA THR A 165 -4.87 -5.53 10.79
C THR A 165 -4.37 -4.72 9.61
N VAL A 166 -5.25 -3.92 9.02
CA VAL A 166 -4.88 -3.02 7.91
C VAL A 166 -3.76 -2.07 8.33
N ALA A 167 -3.79 -1.59 9.58
CA ALA A 167 -2.75 -0.70 10.15
C ALA A 167 -1.36 -1.38 10.17
N GLU A 168 -1.28 -2.69 10.53
CA GLU A 168 -0.02 -3.43 10.52
C GLU A 168 0.53 -3.61 9.10
N LEU A 169 -0.35 -3.86 8.13
CA LEU A 169 0.05 -3.98 6.71
C LEU A 169 0.48 -2.64 6.14
N LEU A 170 -0.20 -1.54 6.47
CA LEU A 170 0.24 -0.19 6.09
C LEU A 170 1.60 0.17 6.71
N ALA A 171 1.84 -0.20 7.97
CA ALA A 171 3.12 0.06 8.63
C ALA A 171 4.29 -0.65 7.92
N VAL A 172 4.08 -1.86 7.45
CA VAL A 172 5.09 -2.59 6.68
C VAL A 172 5.28 -1.99 5.28
N ASN A 173 4.19 -1.59 4.61
CA ASN A 173 4.26 -0.92 3.31
C ASN A 173 5.06 0.40 3.41
N ALA A 174 4.81 1.18 4.45
CA ALA A 174 5.54 2.42 4.72
C ALA A 174 7.06 2.18 4.88
N ARG A 175 7.45 1.12 5.63
CA ARG A 175 8.86 0.75 5.76
C ARG A 175 9.49 0.27 4.45
N MET A 176 8.71 -0.41 3.60
CA MET A 176 9.18 -0.81 2.28
C MET A 176 9.48 0.40 1.40
N ASP A 177 8.67 1.46 1.49
CA ASP A 177 8.86 2.70 0.74
C ASP A 177 10.05 3.55 1.24
N GLU A 178 10.45 3.36 2.50
CA GLU A 178 11.65 4.00 3.08
C GLU A 178 12.97 3.35 2.62
N ILE A 179 12.93 2.16 1.99
CA ILE A 179 14.14 1.49 1.52
C ILE A 179 14.73 2.26 0.35
N GLU A 180 15.97 2.67 0.52
CA GLU A 180 16.70 3.35 -0.53
C GLU A 180 16.81 2.48 -1.79
N VAL A 181 16.37 3.04 -2.91
CA VAL A 181 16.49 2.39 -4.22
C VAL A 181 17.98 2.34 -4.59
N PRO A 182 18.56 1.16 -4.81
CA PRO A 182 19.98 1.06 -5.10
C PRO A 182 20.32 1.76 -6.42
N PRO A 183 21.54 2.33 -6.53
CA PRO A 183 21.94 3.12 -7.72
C PRO A 183 21.81 2.36 -9.05
N TRP A 184 21.96 1.04 -9.04
CA TRP A 184 21.82 0.21 -10.23
C TRP A 184 20.38 0.14 -10.74
N LEU A 185 19.39 0.27 -9.84
CA LEU A 185 17.96 0.29 -10.18
C LEU A 185 17.50 1.72 -10.48
N ALA A 186 17.97 2.70 -9.71
CA ALA A 186 17.62 4.11 -9.89
C ALA A 186 18.05 4.68 -11.26
N LYS A 187 19.10 4.12 -11.86
CA LYS A 187 19.60 4.51 -13.19
C LYS A 187 18.77 3.95 -14.35
N GLN A 188 17.86 3.02 -14.10
CA GLN A 188 17.01 2.45 -15.14
C GLN A 188 15.75 3.27 -15.31
N SER A 189 15.52 3.82 -16.50
CA SER A 189 14.29 4.56 -16.83
C SER A 189 13.05 3.64 -16.75
N GLU A 190 13.21 2.39 -17.21
CA GLU A 190 12.19 1.35 -17.15
C GLU A 190 12.82 0.05 -16.60
N PRO A 191 12.81 -0.15 -15.27
CA PRO A 191 13.40 -1.33 -14.71
C PRO A 191 12.62 -2.59 -15.10
N SER A 192 13.35 -3.64 -15.47
CA SER A 192 12.75 -4.93 -15.80
C SER A 192 12.03 -5.54 -14.59
N THR A 193 11.00 -6.35 -14.83
CA THR A 193 10.28 -7.08 -13.78
C THR A 193 11.22 -7.87 -12.86
N CYS A 194 12.29 -8.46 -13.41
CA CYS A 194 13.29 -9.17 -12.61
C CYS A 194 14.11 -8.26 -11.72
N ALA A 195 14.51 -7.08 -12.21
CA ALA A 195 15.22 -6.10 -11.39
C ALA A 195 14.38 -5.70 -10.18
N LEU A 196 13.10 -5.53 -10.41
CA LEU A 196 12.14 -5.17 -9.39
C LEU A 196 11.89 -6.33 -8.40
N ILE A 197 11.72 -7.58 -8.86
CA ILE A 197 11.58 -8.77 -7.99
C ILE A 197 12.83 -8.94 -7.12
N ARG A 198 14.03 -8.84 -7.69
CA ARG A 198 15.28 -8.88 -6.93
C ARG A 198 15.26 -7.86 -5.80
N PHE A 199 15.02 -6.61 -6.16
CA PHE A 199 15.02 -5.53 -5.19
C PHE A 199 13.98 -5.76 -4.08
N ALA A 200 12.77 -6.21 -4.45
CA ALA A 200 11.72 -6.50 -3.48
C ALA A 200 12.13 -7.60 -2.49
N VAL A 201 12.65 -8.71 -2.99
CA VAL A 201 13.03 -9.85 -2.15
C VAL A 201 14.28 -9.54 -1.31
N ASP A 202 15.30 -8.89 -1.88
CA ASP A 202 16.49 -8.46 -1.16
C ASP A 202 16.16 -7.42 -0.07
N SER A 203 15.11 -6.63 -0.30
CA SER A 203 14.58 -5.70 0.69
C SER A 203 13.86 -6.42 1.83
N LEU A 204 13.05 -7.44 1.51
CA LEU A 204 12.40 -8.27 2.52
C LEU A 204 13.40 -8.98 3.43
N ASP A 205 14.52 -9.45 2.90
CA ASP A 205 15.57 -10.12 3.67
C ASP A 205 16.23 -9.19 4.73
N LYS A 206 16.04 -7.86 4.63
CA LYS A 206 16.53 -6.88 5.62
C LYS A 206 15.56 -6.64 6.77
N PHE A 207 14.31 -7.08 6.66
CA PHE A 207 13.32 -6.90 7.70
C PHE A 207 13.42 -7.96 8.79
N PRO A 208 13.04 -7.63 10.04
CA PRO A 208 12.83 -8.62 11.07
C PRO A 208 11.69 -9.57 10.67
N GLU A 209 11.73 -10.80 11.17
CA GLU A 209 10.80 -11.87 10.78
C GLU A 209 9.30 -11.49 10.85
N PRO A 210 8.80 -10.78 11.89
CA PRO A 210 7.39 -10.38 11.91
C PRO A 210 7.00 -9.48 10.73
N ASP A 211 7.88 -8.59 10.31
CA ASP A 211 7.62 -7.69 9.19
C ASP A 211 7.78 -8.41 7.83
N GLN A 212 8.70 -9.39 7.74
CA GLN A 212 8.78 -10.27 6.57
C GLN A 212 7.48 -11.04 6.37
N ARG A 213 6.89 -11.55 7.44
CA ARG A 213 5.60 -12.27 7.39
C ARG A 213 4.47 -11.36 6.87
N ARG A 214 4.36 -10.16 7.42
CA ARG A 214 3.34 -9.17 7.00
C ARG A 214 3.52 -8.75 5.55
N ALA A 215 4.75 -8.41 5.15
CA ALA A 215 5.06 -7.99 3.79
C ALA A 215 4.79 -9.11 2.78
N THR A 216 5.18 -10.35 3.08
CA THR A 216 4.90 -11.49 2.21
C THR A 216 3.41 -11.81 2.14
N TYR A 217 2.66 -11.66 3.24
CA TYR A 217 1.20 -11.80 3.25
C TYR A 217 0.53 -10.79 2.31
N GLU A 218 0.86 -9.51 2.45
CA GLU A 218 0.33 -8.44 1.60
C GLU A 218 0.67 -8.68 0.12
N LEU A 219 1.92 -9.05 -0.17
CA LEU A 219 2.37 -9.33 -1.54
C LEU A 219 1.60 -10.50 -2.16
N PHE A 220 1.41 -11.59 -1.41
CA PHE A 220 0.66 -12.75 -1.92
C PHE A 220 -0.82 -12.47 -2.11
N LYS A 221 -1.43 -11.70 -1.20
CA LYS A 221 -2.80 -11.21 -1.38
C LYS A 221 -2.97 -10.47 -2.70
N LEU A 222 -1.97 -9.65 -3.07
CA LEU A 222 -1.98 -8.89 -4.31
C LEU A 222 -1.75 -9.76 -5.55
N ILE A 223 -0.82 -10.73 -5.46
CA ILE A 223 -0.61 -11.72 -6.54
C ILE A 223 -1.90 -12.49 -6.82
N ALA A 224 -2.67 -12.78 -5.78
CA ALA A 224 -3.97 -13.44 -5.88
C ALA A 224 -5.12 -12.51 -6.36
N GLY A 225 -4.84 -11.25 -6.69
CA GLY A 225 -5.86 -10.29 -7.16
C GLY A 225 -6.64 -9.60 -6.05
N GLY A 226 -6.23 -9.75 -4.79
CA GLY A 226 -6.84 -9.05 -3.67
C GLY A 226 -6.46 -7.56 -3.62
N LYS A 227 -7.20 -6.77 -2.85
CA LYS A 227 -6.92 -5.36 -2.63
C LYS A 227 -5.73 -5.17 -1.70
N SER A 228 -4.89 -4.17 -1.97
CA SER A 228 -3.85 -3.73 -1.05
C SER A 228 -4.44 -3.19 0.26
N ALA A 229 -3.61 -3.06 1.30
CA ALA A 229 -4.00 -2.39 2.52
C ALA A 229 -4.41 -0.92 2.25
N SER A 230 -3.68 -0.21 1.38
CA SER A 230 -4.03 1.15 0.98
C SER A 230 -5.38 1.23 0.28
N GLU A 231 -5.65 0.34 -0.68
CA GLU A 231 -6.96 0.28 -1.36
C GLU A 231 -8.10 -0.11 -0.40
N THR A 232 -7.80 -0.93 0.61
CA THR A 232 -8.78 -1.29 1.65
C THR A 232 -9.15 -0.08 2.50
N VAL A 233 -8.16 0.71 2.94
CA VAL A 233 -8.38 1.97 3.67
C VAL A 233 -9.12 3.00 2.83
N LEU A 234 -8.72 3.17 1.58
CA LEU A 234 -9.35 4.17 0.69
C LEU A 234 -10.78 3.80 0.27
N ALA A 235 -11.17 2.53 0.39
CA ALA A 235 -12.55 2.10 0.19
C ALA A 235 -13.48 2.56 1.33
N ASP A 236 -12.96 2.63 2.56
CA ASP A 236 -13.69 3.15 3.74
C ASP A 236 -12.72 3.89 4.69
N PRO A 237 -12.31 5.12 4.32
CA PRO A 237 -11.37 5.88 5.13
C PRO A 237 -11.97 6.33 6.47
N GLY A 238 -13.29 6.45 6.56
CA GLY A 238 -13.96 6.77 7.82
C GLY A 238 -13.80 5.68 8.87
N ALA A 239 -14.02 4.42 8.49
CA ALA A 239 -13.82 3.29 9.40
C ALA A 239 -12.36 3.19 9.87
N TYR A 240 -11.40 3.46 8.98
CA TYR A 240 -9.98 3.49 9.36
C TYR A 240 -9.65 4.62 10.34
N LEU A 241 -10.20 5.83 10.11
CA LEU A 241 -10.07 6.96 11.05
C LEU A 241 -10.59 6.59 12.43
N ASP A 242 -11.73 5.90 12.50
CA ASP A 242 -12.38 5.53 13.77
C ASP A 242 -11.60 4.45 14.53
N ASP A 243 -10.96 3.50 13.82
CA ASP A 243 -10.18 2.42 14.44
C ASP A 243 -8.79 2.86 14.89
N VAL A 244 -8.11 3.70 14.11
CA VAL A 244 -6.68 3.98 14.29
C VAL A 244 -6.41 5.31 14.94
N PHE A 245 -7.21 6.35 14.67
CA PHE A 245 -6.99 7.70 15.22
C PHE A 245 -7.76 7.92 16.53
N ASP A 246 -7.28 7.23 17.54
CA ASP A 246 -7.82 7.24 18.92
C ASP A 246 -6.69 7.58 19.90
N ASP A 247 -7.01 8.23 21.02
CA ASP A 247 -6.04 8.65 22.02
C ASP A 247 -5.31 7.49 22.69
N ARG A 248 -5.89 6.27 22.66
CA ARG A 248 -5.23 5.04 23.14
C ARG A 248 -3.94 4.71 22.36
N ARG A 249 -3.77 5.26 21.18
CA ARG A 249 -2.54 5.12 20.38
C ARG A 249 -1.44 6.09 20.81
N LEU A 250 -1.78 7.11 21.58
CA LEU A 250 -0.83 8.08 22.09
C LEU A 250 -0.02 7.51 23.27
N PRO A 251 1.25 7.88 23.40
CA PRO A 251 2.01 7.60 24.63
C PRO A 251 1.30 8.12 25.87
N ASP A 252 1.39 7.42 26.99
CA ASP A 252 0.71 7.79 28.24
C ASP A 252 1.06 9.22 28.71
N ALA A 253 2.33 9.61 28.52
CA ALA A 253 2.81 10.96 28.86
C ALA A 253 2.11 12.07 28.05
N ILE A 254 1.72 11.78 26.80
CA ILE A 254 0.97 12.69 25.93
C ILE A 254 -0.50 12.68 26.33
N ARG A 255 -1.09 11.48 26.42
CA ARG A 255 -2.50 11.29 26.76
C ARG A 255 -2.87 11.94 28.10
N GLY A 256 -1.98 11.84 29.10
CA GLY A 256 -2.19 12.44 30.41
C GLY A 256 -2.16 13.98 30.45
N GLN A 257 -1.74 14.63 29.37
CA GLN A 257 -1.75 16.10 29.23
C GLN A 257 -2.98 16.63 28.48
N LEU A 258 -3.74 15.73 27.86
CA LEU A 258 -4.95 16.13 27.14
C LEU A 258 -6.06 16.53 28.13
N PRO A 259 -6.87 17.54 27.78
CA PRO A 259 -7.99 17.93 28.64
C PRO A 259 -9.02 16.80 28.81
N PRO A 260 -9.71 16.75 29.96
CA PRO A 260 -10.79 15.80 30.16
C PRO A 260 -11.93 15.99 29.16
N ASP A 261 -12.72 14.93 28.94
CA ASP A 261 -13.90 14.96 28.08
C ASP A 261 -14.88 16.05 28.54
N GLY A 262 -15.46 16.77 27.58
CA GLY A 262 -16.39 17.85 27.81
C GLY A 262 -15.78 19.16 28.32
N SER A 263 -14.47 19.21 28.62
CA SER A 263 -13.84 20.41 29.19
C SER A 263 -13.58 21.55 28.20
N ARG A 264 -13.59 21.24 26.90
CA ARG A 264 -13.40 22.21 25.79
C ARG A 264 -14.38 21.92 24.66
N PRO A 265 -15.64 22.26 24.82
CA PRO A 265 -16.65 22.03 23.79
C PRO A 265 -16.36 22.89 22.55
N LEU A 266 -16.50 22.29 21.37
CA LEU A 266 -16.42 22.94 20.09
C LEU A 266 -17.83 23.11 19.51
N PRO A 267 -18.09 24.10 18.62
CA PRO A 267 -19.43 24.40 18.11
C PRO A 267 -19.94 23.38 17.07
N TYR A 268 -19.31 22.22 16.97
CA TYR A 268 -19.67 21.19 16.01
C TYR A 268 -19.37 19.77 16.54
N ALA A 269 -20.17 18.81 16.05
CA ALA A 269 -19.81 17.39 16.08
C ALA A 269 -18.94 17.04 14.85
N ARG A 270 -19.30 17.63 13.69
CA ARG A 270 -18.57 17.48 12.42
C ARG A 270 -18.52 18.81 11.68
N LEU A 271 -17.32 19.17 11.20
CA LEU A 271 -17.09 20.27 10.28
C LEU A 271 -16.55 19.67 8.96
N SER A 272 -17.21 19.92 7.84
CA SER A 272 -16.77 19.47 6.52
C SER A 272 -16.51 20.66 5.59
N ILE A 273 -15.39 20.63 4.90
CA ILE A 273 -14.93 21.67 3.99
C ILE A 273 -14.71 21.04 2.62
N ASP A 274 -15.47 21.47 1.63
CA ASP A 274 -15.23 21.15 0.25
C ASP A 274 -14.33 22.23 -0.35
N GLY A 275 -13.24 21.85 -0.97
CA GLY A 275 -12.30 22.78 -1.56
C GLY A 275 -11.64 22.28 -2.84
N GLU A 276 -10.72 23.07 -3.31
CA GLU A 276 -9.89 22.76 -4.47
C GLU A 276 -8.46 23.22 -4.25
N TRP A 277 -7.53 22.36 -4.57
CA TRP A 277 -6.11 22.67 -4.66
C TRP A 277 -5.83 23.17 -6.06
N VAL A 278 -5.24 24.35 -6.18
CA VAL A 278 -4.92 24.97 -7.46
C VAL A 278 -3.40 25.16 -7.53
N ASN A 279 -2.72 24.17 -8.10
CA ASN A 279 -1.27 24.27 -8.31
C ASN A 279 -1.00 25.18 -9.51
N LYS A 280 -0.28 26.29 -9.27
CA LYS A 280 0.00 27.32 -10.29
C LYS A 280 1.12 26.90 -11.26
N THR A 281 1.98 26.00 -10.83
CA THR A 281 3.13 25.53 -11.62
C THR A 281 2.77 24.27 -12.40
N THR A 282 2.06 23.36 -11.76
CA THR A 282 1.66 22.05 -12.31
C THR A 282 0.15 21.88 -12.25
N PRO A 283 -0.62 22.47 -13.18
CA PRO A 283 -2.11 22.44 -13.13
C PRO A 283 -2.73 21.04 -13.06
N ARG A 284 -2.03 20.00 -13.57
CA ARG A 284 -2.46 18.59 -13.47
C ARG A 284 -2.52 18.08 -12.02
N ASP A 285 -1.80 18.72 -11.10
CA ASP A 285 -1.77 18.38 -9.68
C ASP A 285 -2.82 19.15 -8.88
N SER A 286 -3.71 19.86 -9.60
CA SER A 286 -4.88 20.53 -9.04
C SER A 286 -6.05 19.57 -8.98
N GLY A 287 -6.94 19.76 -7.99
CA GLY A 287 -8.15 18.94 -7.90
C GLY A 287 -8.99 19.22 -6.66
N PRO A 288 -10.22 18.71 -6.64
CA PRO A 288 -11.10 18.84 -5.51
C PRO A 288 -10.63 17.97 -4.33
N TYR A 289 -10.89 18.47 -3.12
CA TYR A 289 -10.73 17.72 -1.88
C TYR A 289 -11.94 17.90 -0.97
N VAL A 290 -12.12 16.98 -0.06
CA VAL A 290 -13.03 17.11 1.07
C VAL A 290 -12.21 16.92 2.34
N ASP A 291 -12.31 17.88 3.23
CA ASP A 291 -11.66 17.85 4.53
C ASP A 291 -12.72 17.80 5.62
N THR A 292 -12.64 16.82 6.52
CA THR A 292 -13.64 16.56 7.54
C THR A 292 -12.99 16.51 8.92
N TYR A 293 -13.43 17.38 9.80
CA TYR A 293 -13.02 17.42 11.19
C TYR A 293 -14.13 16.86 12.07
N VAL A 294 -13.76 15.99 13.00
CA VAL A 294 -14.70 15.33 13.92
C VAL A 294 -14.29 15.61 15.36
N ASN A 295 -15.21 16.20 16.11
CA ASN A 295 -15.08 16.44 17.54
C ASN A 295 -15.78 15.31 18.29
N ARG A 296 -15.01 14.36 18.81
CA ARG A 296 -15.56 13.15 19.46
C ARG A 296 -15.82 13.33 20.94
N ARG A 297 -15.03 14.14 21.62
CA ARG A 297 -14.94 14.15 23.10
C ARG A 297 -15.20 15.51 23.72
N ASN A 298 -15.39 16.55 22.95
CA ASN A 298 -15.54 17.92 23.43
C ASN A 298 -14.42 18.36 24.42
N ASN A 299 -13.20 17.91 24.13
CA ASN A 299 -12.02 18.22 24.93
C ASN A 299 -10.98 19.02 24.13
N GLY A 300 -11.36 19.53 22.97
CA GLY A 300 -10.50 20.30 22.07
C GLY A 300 -9.60 19.43 21.18
N VAL A 301 -9.60 18.10 21.34
CA VAL A 301 -8.95 17.18 20.41
C VAL A 301 -9.88 16.97 19.22
N VAL A 302 -9.33 17.13 18.02
CA VAL A 302 -10.04 16.99 16.75
C VAL A 302 -9.37 15.89 15.94
N VAL A 303 -10.16 15.01 15.32
CA VAL A 303 -9.65 14.10 14.28
C VAL A 303 -10.03 14.62 12.91
N GLU A 304 -9.11 14.46 11.96
CA GLU A 304 -9.20 15.00 10.62
C GLU A 304 -9.11 13.88 9.58
N LEU A 305 -9.94 13.98 8.55
CA LEU A 305 -9.89 13.16 7.36
C LEU A 305 -9.98 14.04 6.12
N MET A 306 -8.88 14.21 5.43
CA MET A 306 -8.88 14.85 4.12
C MET A 306 -8.81 13.80 3.02
N THR A 307 -9.66 13.91 2.00
CA THR A 307 -9.72 12.97 0.89
C THR A 307 -9.74 13.66 -0.46
N THR A 308 -9.15 13.00 -1.46
CA THR A 308 -9.34 13.32 -2.88
C THR A 308 -9.91 12.14 -3.62
N LYS A 309 -10.55 12.40 -4.77
CA LYS A 309 -11.14 11.37 -5.61
C LYS A 309 -10.53 11.40 -7.00
N ASP A 310 -10.43 10.22 -7.60
CA ASP A 310 -10.05 10.10 -9.01
C ASP A 310 -11.23 10.48 -9.96
N ALA A 311 -10.97 10.44 -11.25
CA ALA A 311 -11.95 10.74 -12.29
C ALA A 311 -13.18 9.79 -12.27
N SER A 312 -13.04 8.62 -11.66
CA SER A 312 -14.12 7.64 -11.49
C SER A 312 -14.93 7.87 -10.22
N GLY A 313 -14.55 8.85 -9.39
CA GLY A 313 -15.20 9.16 -8.11
C GLY A 313 -14.74 8.31 -6.94
N ASN A 314 -13.75 7.41 -7.13
CA ASN A 314 -13.19 6.62 -6.04
C ASN A 314 -12.16 7.45 -5.26
N THR A 315 -12.12 7.27 -3.93
CA THR A 315 -11.07 7.87 -3.11
C THR A 315 -9.73 7.26 -3.50
N ASN A 316 -8.79 8.10 -3.95
CA ASN A 316 -7.45 7.69 -4.39
C ASN A 316 -6.33 8.18 -3.47
N TRP A 317 -6.65 9.10 -2.57
CA TRP A 317 -5.76 9.65 -1.57
C TRP A 317 -6.55 10.06 -0.33
N ALA A 318 -5.96 9.81 0.85
CA ALA A 318 -6.49 10.24 2.13
C ALA A 318 -5.34 10.66 3.06
N SER A 319 -5.52 11.76 3.78
CA SER A 319 -4.69 12.17 4.92
C SER A 319 -5.54 12.07 6.17
N PHE A 320 -4.95 11.49 7.20
CA PHE A 320 -5.57 11.28 8.50
C PHE A 320 -4.78 12.07 9.52
N GLY A 321 -5.48 12.78 10.39
CA GLY A 321 -4.91 13.58 11.45
C GLY A 321 -5.65 13.41 12.78
N MET A 322 -4.93 13.60 13.87
CA MET A 322 -5.50 13.90 15.19
C MET A 322 -4.68 15.07 15.73
N GLY A 323 -5.33 16.15 16.08
CA GLY A 323 -4.71 17.37 16.54
C GLY A 323 -5.28 17.89 17.85
N TYR A 324 -4.48 18.68 18.54
CA TYR A 324 -4.88 19.48 19.69
C TYR A 324 -4.21 20.86 19.60
N GLY A 325 -5.01 21.90 19.46
CA GLY A 325 -4.48 23.22 19.06
C GLY A 325 -3.76 23.10 17.71
N LEU A 326 -2.64 23.78 17.57
CA LEU A 326 -1.78 23.72 16.37
C LEU A 326 -0.85 22.48 16.35
N THR A 327 -0.98 21.56 17.29
CA THR A 327 -0.09 20.43 17.44
C THR A 327 -0.74 19.16 16.92
N ASP A 328 -0.13 18.56 15.91
CA ASP A 328 -0.52 17.22 15.44
C ASP A 328 -0.08 16.17 16.46
N LEU A 329 -0.99 15.32 16.88
CA LEU A 329 -0.77 14.21 17.81
C LEU A 329 -0.47 12.91 17.07
N LEU A 330 -1.24 12.64 16.02
CA LEU A 330 -1.11 11.52 15.09
C LEU A 330 -1.32 12.02 13.68
N ASP A 331 -0.56 11.51 12.73
CA ASP A 331 -0.83 11.73 11.32
C ASP A 331 -0.39 10.54 10.46
N GLN A 332 -1.06 10.35 9.32
CA GLN A 332 -0.73 9.37 8.30
C GLN A 332 -1.35 9.76 6.96
N THR A 333 -0.65 9.49 5.88
CA THR A 333 -1.17 9.65 4.52
C THR A 333 -1.21 8.30 3.81
N VAL A 334 -2.29 8.02 3.10
CA VAL A 334 -2.50 6.81 2.30
C VAL A 334 -2.88 7.20 0.88
N ARG A 335 -2.30 6.54 -0.11
CA ARG A 335 -2.59 6.77 -1.53
C ARG A 335 -2.64 5.47 -2.32
N ALA A 336 -3.59 5.36 -3.23
CA ALA A 336 -3.66 4.27 -4.17
C ALA A 336 -2.43 4.26 -5.13
N PRO A 337 -1.98 3.10 -5.60
CA PRO A 337 -2.53 1.80 -5.22
C PRO A 337 -1.96 1.27 -3.90
N ARG A 338 -0.84 1.79 -3.35
CA ARG A 338 -0.10 1.12 -2.26
C ARG A 338 0.79 2.02 -1.42
N TYR A 339 0.72 3.31 -1.56
CA TYR A 339 1.54 4.20 -0.77
C TYR A 339 0.92 4.46 0.59
N ALA A 340 1.71 4.40 1.64
CA ALA A 340 1.36 4.91 2.96
C ALA A 340 2.59 5.52 3.64
N THR A 341 2.40 6.64 4.35
CA THR A 341 3.41 7.07 5.31
C THR A 341 3.33 6.20 6.57
N PRO A 342 4.41 6.06 7.35
CA PRO A 342 4.29 5.53 8.69
C PRO A 342 3.26 6.33 9.49
N LEU A 343 2.51 5.66 10.38
CA LEU A 343 1.72 6.36 11.39
C LEU A 343 2.70 7.12 12.29
N ARG A 344 2.68 8.44 12.20
CA ARG A 344 3.54 9.32 12.97
C ARG A 344 2.83 9.70 14.25
N THR A 345 3.56 9.71 15.36
CA THR A 345 3.02 9.99 16.69
C THR A 345 3.87 11.05 17.35
N LEU A 346 3.22 12.04 17.95
CA LEU A 346 3.90 13.03 18.81
C LEU A 346 4.61 12.31 19.95
N LYS A 347 5.85 12.68 20.23
CA LYS A 347 6.67 12.04 21.26
C LYS A 347 6.95 12.94 22.46
N THR A 348 6.77 14.25 22.32
CA THR A 348 7.17 15.23 23.31
C THR A 348 5.97 15.89 23.96
N ALA A 349 5.70 15.57 25.23
CA ALA A 349 4.55 16.08 25.97
C ALA A 349 4.56 17.62 26.15
N SER A 350 5.73 18.25 26.18
CA SER A 350 5.84 19.72 26.27
C SER A 350 5.20 20.45 25.09
N ALA A 351 5.05 19.82 23.93
CA ALA A 351 4.40 20.41 22.78
C ALA A 351 2.89 20.69 23.02
N ILE A 352 2.24 19.89 23.88
CA ILE A 352 0.82 20.10 24.24
C ILE A 352 0.65 21.35 25.11
N VAL A 353 1.62 21.64 25.99
CA VAL A 353 1.60 22.85 26.82
C VAL A 353 1.68 24.10 25.92
N ALA A 354 2.60 24.10 24.96
CA ALA A 354 2.73 25.19 23.99
C ALA A 354 1.49 25.40 23.11
N ALA A 355 0.76 24.33 22.78
CA ALA A 355 -0.47 24.38 22.00
C ALA A 355 -1.63 25.16 22.70
N ASN A 356 -1.50 25.41 23.99
CA ASN A 356 -2.52 26.12 24.79
C ASN A 356 -2.19 27.60 25.01
N GLU A 357 -1.02 28.07 24.56
CA GLU A 357 -0.65 29.49 24.75
C GLU A 357 -1.52 30.41 23.85
N PRO A 358 -1.93 31.56 24.37
CA PRO A 358 -2.68 32.54 23.55
C PRO A 358 -1.83 33.00 22.37
N MET A 359 -2.40 32.99 21.19
CA MET A 359 -1.77 33.49 19.98
C MET A 359 -1.85 35.00 19.94
N THR A 360 -0.72 35.70 20.00
CA THR A 360 -0.65 37.15 19.94
C THR A 360 -0.03 37.60 18.62
N GLU A 361 -0.61 38.58 17.95
CA GLU A 361 -0.08 39.16 16.72
C GLU A 361 1.38 39.58 16.89
N GLY A 362 2.23 39.23 15.94
CA GLY A 362 3.68 39.47 15.96
C GLY A 362 4.51 38.47 16.77
N GLN A 363 3.85 37.54 17.47
CA GLN A 363 4.54 36.44 18.16
C GLN A 363 5.05 35.41 17.14
N ARG A 364 6.17 34.77 17.48
CA ARG A 364 6.69 33.59 16.76
C ARG A 364 6.55 32.38 17.65
N ILE A 365 5.99 31.30 17.09
CA ILE A 365 5.84 30.01 17.78
C ILE A 365 6.59 28.92 17.05
N GLU A 366 7.04 27.91 17.78
CA GLU A 366 7.59 26.67 17.24
C GLU A 366 6.67 25.51 17.61
N ILE A 367 6.27 24.75 16.60
CA ILE A 367 5.37 23.60 16.74
C ILE A 367 6.20 22.35 16.45
N ALA A 368 6.20 21.40 17.38
CA ALA A 368 6.77 20.08 17.15
C ALA A 368 5.80 19.26 16.27
N LEU A 369 6.32 18.69 15.19
CA LEU A 369 5.55 17.82 14.31
C LEU A 369 5.75 16.34 14.70
N PRO A 370 4.74 15.47 14.52
CA PRO A 370 4.87 14.04 14.71
C PRO A 370 5.93 13.46 13.77
N GLN A 371 6.67 12.45 14.22
CA GLN A 371 7.81 11.94 13.45
C GLN A 371 7.85 10.42 13.37
N PRO A 372 8.35 9.85 12.23
CA PRO A 372 8.82 8.50 12.21
C PRO A 372 10.08 8.37 13.09
N SER A 373 10.28 7.22 13.68
CA SER A 373 11.33 6.94 14.67
C SER A 373 12.77 7.12 14.16
N SER A 374 12.99 7.28 12.88
CA SER A 374 14.30 7.30 12.20
C SER A 374 14.81 8.70 11.83
N HIS A 375 13.98 9.76 11.94
CA HIS A 375 14.32 11.11 11.51
C HIS A 375 14.31 12.05 12.71
N GLY A 376 15.27 12.99 12.76
CA GLY A 376 15.36 14.01 13.82
C GLY A 376 14.10 14.87 13.91
N GLN A 377 13.94 15.63 14.98
CA GLN A 377 12.73 16.44 15.24
C GLN A 377 12.50 17.46 14.12
N LEU A 378 11.37 17.37 13.42
CA LEU A 378 10.88 18.41 12.52
C LEU A 378 10.17 19.47 13.35
N THR A 379 10.51 20.73 13.13
CA THR A 379 9.80 21.85 13.73
C THR A 379 9.19 22.71 12.65
N ARG A 380 7.97 23.11 12.89
CA ARG A 380 7.26 24.11 12.10
C ARG A 380 7.34 25.43 12.86
N ARG A 381 7.82 26.47 12.20
CA ARG A 381 7.91 27.82 12.76
C ARG A 381 6.85 28.69 12.15
N CYS A 382 6.01 29.31 12.96
CA CYS A 382 4.93 30.16 12.50
C CYS A 382 5.06 31.56 13.09
N ASP A 383 4.97 32.58 12.22
CA ASP A 383 4.75 33.95 12.59
C ASP A 383 3.24 34.19 12.68
N ILE A 384 2.76 34.67 13.83
CA ILE A 384 1.35 34.95 14.09
C ILE A 384 1.00 36.32 13.52
N GLY A 385 0.08 36.32 12.57
CA GLY A 385 -0.41 37.53 11.92
C GLY A 385 -1.68 38.11 12.57
N LYS A 386 -2.39 38.91 11.81
CA LYS A 386 -3.63 39.57 12.26
C LYS A 386 -4.74 38.59 12.54
N THR A 387 -5.53 38.91 13.55
CA THR A 387 -6.82 38.27 13.81
C THR A 387 -7.90 39.00 13.00
N GLU A 388 -8.75 38.25 12.31
CA GLU A 388 -9.88 38.75 11.52
C GLU A 388 -11.14 37.92 11.83
N PRO A 389 -12.36 38.41 11.53
CA PRO A 389 -13.56 37.59 11.66
C PRO A 389 -13.47 36.33 10.76
N ALA A 390 -13.83 35.16 11.30
CA ALA A 390 -13.80 33.90 10.55
C ALA A 390 -14.72 33.93 9.31
N SER A 391 -15.75 34.78 9.33
CA SER A 391 -16.62 35.04 8.16
C SER A 391 -15.93 35.63 6.94
N THR A 392 -14.70 36.18 7.10
CA THR A 392 -13.87 36.62 5.97
C THR A 392 -13.22 35.45 5.23
N ILE A 393 -13.09 34.30 5.91
CA ILE A 393 -12.59 33.07 5.31
C ILE A 393 -13.71 32.36 4.58
N PHE A 394 -14.87 32.22 5.24
CA PHE A 394 -16.08 31.70 4.64
C PHE A 394 -17.31 32.21 5.41
N GLY A 395 -18.30 32.71 4.67
CA GLY A 395 -19.41 33.52 5.23
C GLY A 395 -20.23 32.85 6.33
N THR A 396 -20.26 31.52 6.43
CA THR A 396 -20.99 30.78 7.47
C THR A 396 -20.15 30.51 8.74
N LEU A 397 -18.86 30.79 8.72
CA LEU A 397 -18.00 30.64 9.89
C LEU A 397 -18.19 31.80 10.86
N THR A 398 -18.23 31.51 12.15
CA THR A 398 -18.36 32.49 13.23
C THR A 398 -17.07 32.58 14.04
N GLY A 399 -16.94 33.60 14.87
CA GLY A 399 -15.76 33.80 15.73
C GLY A 399 -14.58 34.40 14.97
N ASN A 400 -13.38 34.03 15.40
CA ASN A 400 -12.13 34.66 14.95
C ASN A 400 -11.24 33.67 14.20
N ALA A 401 -10.52 34.20 13.19
CA ALA A 401 -9.48 33.52 12.43
C ALA A 401 -8.14 34.26 12.64
N VAL A 402 -7.10 33.55 13.04
CA VAL A 402 -5.74 34.07 13.22
C VAL A 402 -4.91 33.67 12.02
N ASN A 403 -4.35 34.65 11.31
CA ASN A 403 -3.47 34.37 10.18
C ASN A 403 -2.13 33.82 10.65
N LEU A 404 -1.65 32.77 9.98
CA LEU A 404 -0.38 32.11 10.26
C LEU A 404 0.49 32.11 9.00
N ASP A 405 1.76 32.44 9.15
CA ASP A 405 2.78 32.30 8.11
C ASP A 405 3.87 31.33 8.62
N CYS A 406 3.78 30.09 8.21
CA CYS A 406 4.56 29.00 8.73
C CYS A 406 5.65 28.57 7.77
N SER A 407 6.79 28.13 8.29
CA SER A 407 7.88 27.54 7.53
C SER A 407 8.30 26.22 8.15
N GLU A 408 8.48 25.22 7.29
CA GLU A 408 9.03 23.92 7.63
C GLU A 408 10.38 23.75 6.91
N VAL A 409 11.38 23.25 7.63
CA VAL A 409 12.68 22.94 7.04
C VAL A 409 12.93 21.46 7.22
N ARG A 410 13.00 20.74 6.13
CA ARG A 410 13.34 19.32 6.12
C ARG A 410 14.83 19.11 6.34
N LYS A 411 15.22 17.90 6.70
CA LYS A 411 16.62 17.53 6.97
C LYS A 411 17.55 17.73 5.76
N ASP A 412 17.03 17.59 4.55
CA ASP A 412 17.74 17.84 3.29
C ASP A 412 17.89 19.35 2.96
N GLY A 413 17.40 20.23 3.82
CA GLY A 413 17.39 21.67 3.63
C GLY A 413 16.23 22.20 2.79
N THR A 414 15.34 21.33 2.29
CA THR A 414 14.14 21.73 1.57
C THR A 414 13.24 22.54 2.49
N LYS A 415 12.77 23.68 1.99
CA LYS A 415 11.88 24.59 2.72
C LYS A 415 10.49 24.56 2.10
N THR A 416 9.48 24.41 2.94
CA THR A 416 8.08 24.60 2.59
C THR A 416 7.55 25.77 3.41
N ARG A 417 6.84 26.72 2.75
CA ARG A 417 6.12 27.79 3.41
C ARG A 417 4.63 27.53 3.29
N VAL A 418 3.94 27.57 4.41
CA VAL A 418 2.49 27.34 4.48
C VAL A 418 1.85 28.58 5.07
N ARG A 419 0.94 29.20 4.35
CA ARG A 419 0.07 30.23 4.90
C ARG A 419 -1.28 29.61 5.20
N SER A 420 -1.73 29.78 6.41
CA SER A 420 -2.96 29.21 6.92
C SER A 420 -3.72 30.20 7.80
N VAL A 421 -4.89 29.79 8.23
CA VAL A 421 -5.65 30.49 9.26
C VAL A 421 -6.03 29.49 10.34
N TRP A 422 -5.84 29.89 11.59
CA TRP A 422 -6.30 29.17 12.75
C TRP A 422 -7.70 29.63 13.14
N LEU A 423 -8.69 28.77 13.06
CA LEU A 423 -10.06 29.03 13.52
C LEU A 423 -10.16 28.63 15.00
N ALA A 424 -9.91 29.57 15.90
CA ALA A 424 -9.76 29.32 17.33
C ALA A 424 -10.99 28.67 17.97
N ASP A 425 -12.19 29.11 17.57
CA ASP A 425 -13.45 28.60 18.11
C ASP A 425 -13.77 27.18 17.60
N TYR A 426 -13.21 26.78 16.45
CA TYR A 426 -13.37 25.45 15.84
C TYR A 426 -12.24 24.50 16.17
N GLY A 427 -11.08 25.01 16.66
CA GLY A 427 -9.93 24.18 16.97
C GLY A 427 -9.28 23.55 15.72
N VAL A 428 -9.35 24.22 14.56
CA VAL A 428 -8.81 23.72 13.28
C VAL A 428 -7.98 24.77 12.55
N GLU A 429 -6.98 24.31 11.81
CA GLU A 429 -6.16 25.12 10.92
C GLU A 429 -6.59 24.88 9.47
N LEU A 430 -6.83 25.95 8.71
CA LEU A 430 -7.15 25.89 7.30
C LEU A 430 -6.00 26.41 6.46
N THR A 431 -5.41 25.59 5.65
CA THR A 431 -4.36 25.98 4.70
C THR A 431 -4.93 26.88 3.61
N ARG A 432 -4.23 27.95 3.27
CA ARG A 432 -4.57 28.89 2.18
C ARG A 432 -3.59 28.79 1.01
N THR A 433 -2.31 28.67 1.30
CA THR A 433 -1.28 28.51 0.26
C THR A 433 -0.13 27.63 0.77
N ILE A 434 0.44 26.87 -0.14
CA ILE A 434 1.67 26.12 0.06
C ILE A 434 2.65 26.55 -1.01
N ASP A 435 3.84 27.02 -0.58
CA ASP A 435 4.95 27.34 -1.47
C ASP A 435 6.10 26.34 -1.16
N ASP A 436 6.41 25.45 -2.10
CA ASP A 436 7.48 24.46 -2.00
C ASP A 436 8.32 24.37 -3.27
N GLN A 437 9.16 23.34 -3.40
CA GLN A 437 9.99 23.12 -4.58
C GLN A 437 9.20 22.88 -5.87
N ASP A 438 7.98 22.36 -5.77
CA ASP A 438 7.10 22.05 -6.90
C ASP A 438 6.27 23.29 -7.31
N GLY A 439 6.42 24.38 -6.59
CA GLY A 439 5.81 25.67 -6.86
C GLY A 439 4.77 26.09 -5.83
N ARG A 440 3.83 26.93 -6.28
CA ARG A 440 2.77 27.46 -5.43
C ARG A 440 1.45 26.75 -5.67
N THR A 441 0.87 26.28 -4.59
CA THR A 441 -0.51 25.75 -4.55
C THR A 441 -1.39 26.66 -3.71
N ASP A 442 -2.46 27.19 -4.31
CA ASP A 442 -3.51 27.93 -3.61
C ASP A 442 -4.62 26.93 -3.22
N VAL A 443 -5.19 27.12 -2.03
CA VAL A 443 -6.33 26.33 -1.52
C VAL A 443 -7.57 27.20 -1.54
N VAL A 444 -8.57 26.77 -2.29
CA VAL A 444 -9.84 27.49 -2.47
C VAL A 444 -10.94 26.73 -1.75
N ILE A 445 -11.56 27.35 -0.74
CA ILE A 445 -12.71 26.81 -0.04
C ILE A 445 -13.98 27.11 -0.87
N LYS A 446 -14.74 26.08 -1.20
CA LYS A 446 -15.97 26.17 -2.00
C LYS A 446 -17.23 26.05 -1.14
N ASN A 447 -17.18 25.24 -0.09
CA ASN A 447 -18.30 25.04 0.80
C ASN A 447 -17.83 24.69 2.21
N VAL A 448 -18.60 25.07 3.22
CA VAL A 448 -18.39 24.71 4.62
C VAL A 448 -19.71 24.26 5.22
N THR A 449 -19.73 23.04 5.75
CA THR A 449 -20.90 22.46 6.41
C THR A 449 -20.56 22.18 7.88
N VAL A 450 -21.38 22.71 8.78
CA VAL A 450 -21.23 22.52 10.23
C VAL A 450 -22.40 21.69 10.74
N THR A 451 -22.11 20.48 11.24
CA THR A 451 -23.10 19.66 11.95
C THR A 451 -22.98 19.94 13.44
N GLN A 452 -24.06 20.37 14.06
CA GLN A 452 -24.09 20.69 15.50
C GLN A 452 -23.86 19.45 16.37
N PRO A 453 -23.34 19.61 17.60
CA PRO A 453 -23.14 18.52 18.56
C PRO A 453 -24.41 17.75 18.91
#